data_a0e03d88b0f56498212e2655b5138c0a
#
_entry.id   a0e03d88b0f56498212e2655b5138c0a
#
_cell.length_a   1.000
_cell.length_b   1.000
_cell.length_c   1.000
_cell.angle_alpha   90.00
_cell.angle_beta   90.00
_cell.angle_gamma   90.00
#
_symmetry.space_group_name_H-M   'P 1'
#
loop_
_entity.id
_entity.type
_entity.pdbx_description
1 polymer ?
#
loop_
_entity_poly.entity_id
_entity_poly.type
_entity_poly.pdbx_seq_one_letter_code
_entity_poly.pdbx_strand_id
1 'polypeptide(L)'
;QQRVAIARAVVNKPAILLADEPTGNLDPATSAGIMTLLERINLGGTTVLMATHDAGIVDQMKRRVIELISGQIVRDERQGGYQTQAVPVQGFGRMTEEVAP
;
A
#
# COMPACT_ATOMS: atom_id res chain seq x y z
N GLN A 1 12.05 -14.25 -2.35
CA GLN A 1 12.16 -13.45 -1.17
C GLN A 1 11.83 -11.99 -1.43
N GLN A 2 11.02 -11.40 -0.56
CA GLN A 2 10.46 -10.08 -0.79
C GLN A 2 11.50 -8.96 -0.77
N ARG A 3 12.44 -9.02 0.17
CA ARG A 3 13.50 -7.99 0.25
C ARG A 3 14.36 -7.97 -0.99
N VAL A 4 14.67 -9.14 -1.53
CA VAL A 4 15.46 -9.24 -2.76
C VAL A 4 14.68 -8.66 -3.94
N ALA A 5 13.39 -8.98 -4.02
CA ALA A 5 12.54 -8.44 -5.08
C ALA A 5 12.48 -6.92 -5.03
N ILE A 6 12.33 -6.34 -3.85
CA ILE A 6 12.29 -4.89 -3.67
C ILE A 6 13.65 -4.29 -4.03
N ALA A 7 14.75 -4.88 -3.58
CA ALA A 7 16.09 -4.39 -3.91
C ALA A 7 16.32 -4.34 -5.41
N ARG A 8 15.89 -5.37 -6.12
CA ARG A 8 16.02 -5.43 -7.58
C ARG A 8 15.16 -4.37 -8.26
N ALA A 9 13.97 -4.12 -7.74
CA ALA A 9 13.08 -3.14 -8.31
C ALA A 9 13.62 -1.71 -8.17
N VAL A 10 14.35 -1.40 -7.10
CA VAL A 10 14.80 -0.03 -6.84
C VAL A 10 16.24 0.24 -7.24
N VAL A 11 16.97 -0.76 -7.75
CA VAL A 11 18.39 -0.60 -8.09
C VAL A 11 18.62 0.53 -9.13
N ASN A 12 17.67 0.75 -10.01
CA ASN A 12 17.74 1.80 -11.03
C ASN A 12 17.08 3.12 -10.59
N LYS A 13 16.76 3.26 -9.32
CA LYS A 13 16.14 4.46 -8.75
C LYS A 13 14.91 4.90 -9.54
N PRO A 14 13.87 4.06 -9.62
CA PRO A 14 12.67 4.41 -10.37
C PRO A 14 11.92 5.56 -9.73
N ALA A 15 11.14 6.29 -10.53
CA ALA A 15 10.26 7.32 -10.00
C ALA A 15 9.06 6.70 -9.24
N ILE A 16 8.61 5.55 -9.68
CA ILE A 16 7.44 4.88 -9.11
C ILE A 16 7.78 3.41 -8.85
N LEU A 17 7.43 2.94 -7.68
CA LEU A 17 7.53 1.54 -7.29
C LEU A 17 6.12 0.99 -7.06
N LEU A 18 5.80 -0.09 -7.76
CA LEU A 18 4.52 -0.77 -7.58
C LEU A 18 4.73 -1.99 -6.70
N ALA A 19 3.98 -2.09 -5.62
CA ALA A 19 4.06 -3.21 -4.69
C ALA A 19 2.67 -3.82 -4.52
N ASP A 20 2.52 -5.08 -4.94
CA ASP A 20 1.27 -5.80 -4.87
C ASP A 20 1.31 -6.80 -3.72
N GLU A 21 0.52 -6.53 -2.68
CA GLU A 21 0.46 -7.35 -1.47
C GLU A 21 1.87 -7.69 -0.93
N PRO A 22 2.70 -6.66 -0.67
CA PRO A 22 4.12 -6.91 -0.38
C PRO A 22 4.35 -7.66 0.93
N THR A 23 3.37 -7.69 1.82
CA THR A 23 3.47 -8.39 3.10
C THR A 23 2.59 -9.63 3.17
N GLY A 24 2.05 -10.08 2.05
CA GLY A 24 1.20 -11.25 2.00
C GLY A 24 1.91 -12.49 2.49
N ASN A 25 1.27 -13.25 3.40
CA ASN A 25 1.79 -14.50 3.94
C ASN A 25 3.09 -14.38 4.74
N LEU A 26 3.42 -13.19 5.20
CA LEU A 26 4.60 -12.97 6.05
C LEU A 26 4.17 -12.84 7.51
N ASP A 27 5.07 -13.21 8.41
CA ASP A 27 4.85 -13.00 9.84
C ASP A 27 4.88 -11.50 10.17
N PRO A 28 4.33 -11.08 11.32
CA PRO A 28 4.25 -9.66 11.65
C PRO A 28 5.59 -8.94 11.69
N ALA A 29 6.62 -9.57 12.21
CA ALA A 29 7.94 -8.94 12.30
C ALA A 29 8.55 -8.69 10.92
N THR A 30 8.45 -9.68 10.03
CA THR A 30 8.94 -9.56 8.65
C THR A 30 8.13 -8.52 7.90
N SER A 31 6.81 -8.52 8.08
CA SER A 31 5.93 -7.53 7.46
C SER A 31 6.31 -6.11 7.87
N ALA A 32 6.55 -5.88 9.16
CA ALA A 32 6.99 -4.57 9.64
C ALA A 32 8.30 -4.13 9.00
N GLY A 33 9.23 -5.06 8.82
CA GLY A 33 10.50 -4.78 8.14
C GLY A 33 10.31 -4.38 6.69
N ILE A 34 9.42 -5.05 5.97
CA ILE A 34 9.11 -4.72 4.58
C ILE A 34 8.47 -3.34 4.50
N MET A 35 7.53 -3.03 5.39
CA MET A 35 6.89 -1.73 5.39
C MET A 35 7.88 -0.60 5.71
N THR A 36 8.79 -0.82 6.66
CA THR A 36 9.84 0.15 6.96
C THR A 36 10.72 0.39 5.74
N LEU A 37 11.07 -0.67 5.01
CA LEU A 37 11.87 -0.55 3.79
C LEU A 37 11.14 0.29 2.74
N LEU A 38 9.86 0.04 2.52
CA LEU A 38 9.06 0.81 1.57
C LEU A 38 8.98 2.28 1.95
N GLU A 39 8.83 2.57 3.24
CA GLU A 39 8.84 3.94 3.72
C GLU A 39 10.17 4.65 3.44
N ARG A 40 11.28 3.97 3.64
CA ARG A 40 12.61 4.52 3.34
C ARG A 40 12.76 4.82 1.87
N ILE A 41 12.30 3.92 1.01
CA ILE A 41 12.33 4.12 -0.44
C ILE A 41 11.53 5.36 -0.82
N ASN A 42 10.36 5.52 -0.22
CA ASN A 42 9.51 6.69 -0.45
C ASN A 42 10.20 7.98 0.02
N LEU A 43 10.78 7.96 1.21
CA LEU A 43 11.49 9.13 1.72
C LEU A 43 12.68 9.52 0.85
N GLY A 44 13.25 8.57 0.15
CA GLY A 44 14.34 8.81 -0.81
C GLY A 44 13.90 9.41 -2.14
N GLY A 45 12.59 9.63 -2.34
CA GLY A 45 12.08 10.29 -3.53
C GLY A 45 11.27 9.43 -4.47
N THR A 46 11.16 8.13 -4.21
CA THR A 46 10.35 7.23 -5.05
C THR A 46 8.90 7.26 -4.58
N THR A 47 7.97 7.44 -5.50
CA THR A 47 6.55 7.28 -5.19
C THR A 47 6.25 5.80 -5.10
N VAL A 48 5.65 5.36 -3.98
CA VAL A 48 5.29 3.97 -3.76
C VAL A 48 3.78 3.82 -3.87
N LEU A 49 3.35 2.96 -4.78
CA LEU A 49 1.95 2.59 -4.92
C LEU A 49 1.81 1.15 -4.46
N MET A 50 1.04 0.95 -3.39
CA MET A 50 0.88 -0.38 -2.80
C MET A 50 -0.57 -0.82 -2.88
N ALA A 51 -0.78 -2.02 -3.40
CA ALA A 51 -2.09 -2.66 -3.38
C ALA A 51 -2.14 -3.65 -2.22
N THR A 52 -3.15 -3.54 -1.36
CA THR A 52 -3.28 -4.42 -0.21
C THR A 52 -4.72 -4.57 0.24
N HIS A 53 -5.02 -5.71 0.85
CA HIS A 53 -6.29 -5.95 1.55
C HIS A 53 -6.10 -5.88 3.07
N ASP A 54 -4.90 -5.61 3.54
CA ASP A 54 -4.60 -5.63 4.98
C ASP A 54 -5.04 -4.32 5.63
N ALA A 55 -6.15 -4.38 6.34
CA ALA A 55 -6.71 -3.22 7.02
C ALA A 55 -5.75 -2.63 8.06
N GLY A 56 -5.02 -3.48 8.76
CA GLY A 56 -4.06 -3.03 9.77
C GLY A 56 -2.95 -2.20 9.17
N ILE A 57 -2.43 -2.62 8.02
CA ILE A 57 -1.38 -1.87 7.32
C ILE A 57 -1.92 -0.53 6.85
N VAL A 58 -3.10 -0.50 6.25
CA VAL A 58 -3.70 0.73 5.77
C VAL A 58 -3.91 1.72 6.91
N ASP A 59 -4.44 1.25 8.03
CA ASP A 59 -4.69 2.10 9.20
C ASP A 59 -3.40 2.61 9.82
N GLN A 60 -2.37 1.78 9.85
CA GLN A 60 -1.11 2.11 10.48
C GLN A 60 -0.29 3.12 9.68
N MET A 61 -0.33 3.04 8.37
CA MET A 61 0.50 3.87 7.50
C MET A 61 0.02 5.31 7.41
N LYS A 62 -1.27 5.56 7.52
CA LYS A 62 -1.84 6.91 7.46
C LYS A 62 -1.48 7.65 6.17
N ARG A 63 -1.42 6.93 5.07
CA ARG A 63 -1.10 7.50 3.76
C ARG A 63 -2.39 7.71 2.96
N ARG A 64 -2.24 8.23 1.77
CA ARG A 64 -3.38 8.36 0.86
C ARG A 64 -3.94 6.98 0.53
N VAL A 65 -5.23 6.84 0.67
CA VAL A 65 -5.94 5.58 0.42
C VAL A 65 -6.92 5.77 -0.72
N ILE A 66 -6.80 4.92 -1.73
CA ILE A 66 -7.75 4.85 -2.83
C ILE A 66 -8.43 3.49 -2.75
N GLU A 67 -9.72 3.49 -2.54
CA GLU A 67 -10.48 2.25 -2.44
C GLU A 67 -11.22 1.99 -3.74
N LEU A 68 -11.05 0.76 -4.25
CA LEU A 68 -11.68 0.33 -5.48
C LEU A 68 -12.70 -0.76 -5.19
N ILE A 69 -13.88 -0.63 -5.77
CA ILE A 69 -14.90 -1.66 -5.72
C ILE A 69 -15.41 -1.86 -7.15
N SER A 70 -15.33 -3.09 -7.63
CA SER A 70 -15.76 -3.45 -8.99
C SER A 70 -15.18 -2.52 -10.05
N GLY A 71 -13.91 -2.20 -9.92
CA GLY A 71 -13.19 -1.38 -10.88
C GLY A 71 -13.45 0.12 -10.77
N GLN A 72 -14.19 0.56 -9.77
CA GLN A 72 -14.50 1.98 -9.60
C GLN A 72 -13.89 2.52 -8.31
N ILE A 73 -13.41 3.75 -8.37
CA ILE A 73 -12.91 4.45 -7.19
C ILE A 73 -14.11 4.89 -6.37
N VAL A 74 -14.20 4.41 -5.15
CA VAL A 74 -15.29 4.73 -4.23
C VAL A 74 -14.83 5.57 -3.06
N ARG A 75 -13.52 5.71 -2.89
CA ARG A 75 -12.96 6.52 -1.82
C ARG A 75 -11.56 6.94 -2.22
N ASP A 76 -11.21 8.18 -1.91
CA ASP A 76 -9.87 8.72 -2.11
C ASP A 76 -9.61 9.71 -0.98
N GLU A 77 -8.84 9.29 0.01
CA GLU A 77 -8.53 10.10 1.19
C GLU A 77 -7.03 10.20 1.37
N ARG A 78 -6.55 11.39 1.68
CA ARG A 78 -5.12 11.66 1.79
C ARG A 78 -4.45 10.95 2.95
N GLN A 79 -5.13 10.81 4.07
CA GLN A 79 -4.62 10.15 5.27
C GLN A 79 -5.71 9.25 5.83
N GLY A 80 -6.23 8.39 4.96
CA GLY A 80 -7.32 7.53 5.32
C GLY A 80 -6.88 6.31 6.10
N GLY A 81 -7.83 5.66 6.72
CA GLY A 81 -7.69 4.33 7.26
C GLY A 81 -8.66 3.41 6.58
N TYR A 82 -8.49 2.13 6.78
CA TYR A 82 -9.32 1.14 6.12
C TYR A 82 -10.79 1.25 6.52
N GLN A 83 -11.04 1.56 7.78
CA GLN A 83 -12.39 1.59 8.36
C GLN A 83 -12.96 2.99 8.50
N THR A 84 -12.27 4.02 8.01
CA THR A 84 -12.77 5.37 8.17
C THR A 84 -13.87 5.66 7.17
N GLN A 85 -14.94 6.15 7.67
CA GLN A 85 -16.04 6.87 7.04
C GLN A 85 -16.26 6.66 5.54
N ALA A 86 -16.03 5.47 5.08
CA ALA A 86 -16.33 5.16 3.71
C ALA A 86 -17.84 5.28 3.51
N VAL A 87 -18.23 5.93 2.45
CA VAL A 87 -19.61 5.89 2.03
C VAL A 87 -19.98 4.44 1.78
N PRO A 88 -21.10 3.95 2.31
CA PRO A 88 -21.52 2.60 2.02
C PRO A 88 -21.57 2.38 0.52
N VAL A 89 -20.76 1.46 0.05
CA VAL A 89 -20.70 1.17 -1.35
C VAL A 89 -21.17 -0.25 -1.55
N GLN A 90 -22.10 -0.43 -2.46
CA GLN A 90 -22.54 -1.75 -2.83
C GLN A 90 -21.60 -2.28 -3.88
N GLY A 91 -20.88 -3.32 -3.53
CA GLY A 91 -19.95 -3.92 -4.45
C GLY A 91 -19.35 -5.16 -3.84
N PHE A 92 -18.64 -5.88 -4.68
CA PHE A 92 -18.01 -7.12 -4.28
C PHE A 92 -16.52 -7.00 -4.49
N GLY A 93 -15.75 -7.53 -3.58
CA GLY A 93 -14.32 -7.48 -3.72
C GLY A 93 -13.81 -6.06 -3.52
N ARG A 94 -13.20 -5.85 -2.41
CA ARG A 94 -12.65 -4.56 -2.05
C ARG A 94 -11.14 -4.60 -2.22
N MET A 95 -10.62 -3.66 -2.98
CA MET A 95 -9.19 -3.50 -3.12
C MET A 95 -8.83 -2.11 -2.66
N THR A 96 -7.83 -2.04 -1.80
CA THR A 96 -7.34 -0.76 -1.30
C THR A 96 -5.95 -0.52 -1.85
N GLU A 97 -5.76 0.64 -2.46
CA GLU A 97 -4.46 1.07 -2.94
C GLU A 97 -3.98 2.22 -2.07
N GLU A 98 -2.74 2.14 -1.66
CA GLU A 98 -2.12 3.17 -0.86
C GLU A 98 -1.01 3.82 -1.65
N VAL A 99 -1.09 5.13 -1.80
CA VAL A 99 -0.11 5.90 -2.56
C VAL A 99 0.67 6.78 -1.60
N ALA A 100 1.99 6.64 -1.63
CA ALA A 100 2.89 7.45 -0.82
C ALA A 100 3.72 8.32 -1.77
N PRO A 101 3.54 9.62 -1.76
CA PRO A 101 4.30 10.53 -2.59
C PRO A 101 5.77 10.63 -2.19
#